data_94fa4a62b50bbd4d189c27b9b5f2e005
#
_entry.id   94fa4a62b50bbd4d189c27b9b5f2e005
#
_cell.length_a   1.000
_cell.length_b   1.000
_cell.length_c   1.000
_cell.angle_alpha   90.00
_cell.angle_beta   90.00
_cell.angle_gamma   90.00
#
_symmetry.space_group_name_H-M   'P 1'
#
loop_
_entity.id
_entity.type
_entity.pdbx_description
1 polymer ?
#
loop_
_entity_poly.entity_id
_entity_poly.type
_entity_poly.pdbx_seq_one_letter_code
_entity_poly.pdbx_strand_id
1 'polypeptide(L)'
;QQFVNRSILNDVFTIDRQQGGQLMGRLFDNSPADINYVVGVFAGRGVGERLNDDTNLMYAARLQWNTIGDPIDFTQSDYKFTQRLQLNIAVGAATNKSNCTAFETDSTSCRRLPGSSYPQLAAGAAPGSQAGLFKVDQAVFEVRSVYKGLYFKHEAHVKRVTDQSVTNNAWPREAEMWGGLVQLGYFPHSVL
;
A
#
# COMPACT_ATOMS: atom_id res chain seq x y z
N GLN A 1 13.60 3.04 -10.02
CA GLN A 1 13.27 1.62 -9.84
C GLN A 1 14.47 0.79 -10.25
N GLN A 2 14.98 -0.08 -9.38
CA GLN A 2 16.10 -0.98 -9.69
C GLN A 2 15.69 -2.17 -10.56
N PHE A 3 14.40 -2.48 -10.62
CA PHE A 3 13.86 -3.60 -11.36
C PHE A 3 12.82 -3.13 -12.36
N VAL A 4 12.84 -3.74 -13.54
CA VAL A 4 11.92 -3.40 -14.64
C VAL A 4 10.49 -3.81 -14.31
N ASN A 5 10.31 -4.87 -13.53
CA ASN A 5 9.00 -5.35 -13.09
C ASN A 5 8.80 -5.08 -11.60
N ARG A 6 7.57 -4.77 -11.23
CA ARG A 6 7.17 -4.68 -9.83
C ARG A 6 7.27 -6.05 -9.16
N SER A 7 7.59 -6.06 -7.88
CA SER A 7 7.58 -7.32 -7.11
C SER A 7 6.13 -7.83 -6.99
N ILE A 8 5.98 -9.14 -6.82
CA ILE A 8 4.67 -9.78 -6.53
C ILE A 8 3.98 -9.13 -5.32
N LEU A 9 4.77 -8.64 -4.36
CA LEU A 9 4.24 -7.91 -3.22
C LEU A 9 3.55 -6.61 -3.63
N ASN A 10 4.13 -5.88 -4.57
CA ASN A 10 3.52 -4.65 -5.07
C ASN A 10 2.20 -4.93 -5.80
N ASP A 11 2.14 -6.01 -6.58
CA ASP A 11 0.93 -6.36 -7.32
C ASP A 11 -0.25 -6.68 -6.38
N VAL A 12 0.02 -7.23 -5.21
CA VAL A 12 -1.03 -7.65 -4.27
C VAL A 12 -1.38 -6.57 -3.25
N PHE A 13 -0.37 -5.84 -2.74
CA PHE A 13 -0.53 -4.99 -1.55
C PHE A 13 -0.38 -3.49 -1.83
N THR A 14 0.18 -3.08 -2.97
CA THR A 14 0.36 -1.65 -3.23
C THR A 14 -0.93 -1.02 -3.71
N ILE A 15 -1.31 0.07 -3.03
CA ILE A 15 -2.31 0.99 -3.54
C ILE A 15 -1.60 1.95 -4.48
N ASP A 16 -1.88 1.83 -5.75
CA ASP A 16 -1.37 2.76 -6.75
C ASP A 16 -2.05 4.13 -6.64
N ARG A 17 -1.64 5.05 -7.51
CA ARG A 17 -2.13 6.42 -7.53
C ARG A 17 -3.66 6.44 -7.55
N GLN A 18 -4.23 7.24 -6.65
CA GLN A 18 -5.66 7.43 -6.51
C GLN A 18 -6.02 8.90 -6.73
N GLN A 19 -7.23 9.16 -7.21
CA GLN A 19 -7.76 10.52 -7.28
C GLN A 19 -8.39 10.88 -5.93
N GLY A 20 -7.98 12.00 -5.36
CA GLY A 20 -8.49 12.41 -4.05
C GLY A 20 -7.69 13.54 -3.43
N GLY A 21 -7.90 13.76 -2.16
CA GLY A 21 -7.19 14.75 -1.35
C GLY A 21 -6.44 14.10 -0.20
N GLN A 22 -5.28 14.67 0.13
CA GLN A 22 -4.50 14.22 1.28
C GLN A 22 -3.95 15.40 2.06
N LEU A 23 -3.85 15.21 3.37
CA LEU A 23 -3.16 16.09 4.30
C LEU A 23 -1.89 15.39 4.78
N MET A 24 -0.76 16.08 4.71
CA MET A 24 0.51 15.56 5.18
C MET A 24 1.25 16.61 6.00
N GLY A 25 2.09 16.16 6.92
CA GLY A 25 2.89 17.04 7.73
C GLY A 25 3.90 16.29 8.59
N ARG A 26 4.67 17.07 9.34
CA ARG A 26 5.64 16.59 10.32
C ARG A 26 5.35 17.25 11.65
N LEU A 27 5.36 16.47 12.73
CA LEU A 27 5.13 16.91 14.09
C LEU A 27 6.39 16.64 14.91
N PHE A 28 6.67 17.53 15.86
CA PHE A 28 7.75 17.39 16.84
C PHE A 28 9.13 17.22 16.20
N ASP A 29 9.38 17.98 15.12
CA ASP A 29 10.66 18.02 14.42
C ASP A 29 11.85 18.16 15.39
N ASN A 30 12.94 17.44 15.12
CA ASN A 30 14.13 17.40 15.94
C ASN A 30 13.94 16.95 17.40
N SER A 31 12.92 16.16 17.67
CA SER A 31 12.65 15.55 18.98
C SER A 31 12.64 14.02 18.89
N PRO A 32 12.73 13.31 20.03
CA PRO A 32 12.56 11.85 20.04
C PRO A 32 11.15 11.37 19.59
N ALA A 33 10.18 12.29 19.53
CA ALA A 33 8.82 12.03 19.09
C ALA A 33 8.56 12.54 17.65
N ASP A 34 9.59 12.71 16.84
CA ASP A 34 9.48 13.21 15.46
C ASP A 34 8.65 12.25 14.59
N ILE A 35 7.51 12.73 14.11
CA ILE A 35 6.51 11.92 13.37
C ILE A 35 6.13 12.63 12.08
N ASN A 36 6.26 11.94 10.96
CA ASN A 36 5.63 12.32 9.70
C ASN A 36 4.27 11.62 9.59
N TYR A 37 3.25 12.34 9.15
CA TYR A 37 1.93 11.79 8.92
C TYR A 37 1.40 12.12 7.53
N VAL A 38 0.61 11.19 6.99
CA VAL A 38 -0.20 11.39 5.80
C VAL A 38 -1.55 10.78 6.07
N VAL A 39 -2.62 11.53 5.82
CA VAL A 39 -3.99 11.03 5.83
C VAL A 39 -4.71 11.49 4.58
N GLY A 40 -5.53 10.66 3.98
CA GLY A 40 -6.18 11.00 2.74
C GLY A 40 -7.50 10.30 2.51
N VAL A 41 -8.28 10.91 1.61
CA VAL A 41 -9.57 10.43 1.13
C VAL A 41 -9.53 10.41 -0.39
N PHE A 42 -9.88 9.28 -0.98
CA PHE A 42 -9.71 9.02 -2.40
C PHE A 42 -10.95 8.33 -3.00
N ALA A 43 -11.06 8.37 -4.32
CA ALA A 43 -12.14 7.71 -5.05
C ALA A 43 -12.07 6.17 -5.02
N GLY A 44 -10.90 5.58 -4.80
CA GLY A 44 -10.75 4.15 -4.55
C GLY A 44 -10.68 3.25 -5.79
N ARG A 45 -10.67 3.78 -7.02
CA ARG A 45 -10.60 2.98 -8.27
C ARG A 45 -9.27 3.07 -9.02
N GLY A 46 -8.37 3.94 -8.65
CA GLY A 46 -7.08 4.12 -9.32
C GLY A 46 -7.03 5.31 -10.27
N VAL A 47 -5.92 5.40 -11.02
CA VAL A 47 -5.68 6.45 -12.00
C VAL A 47 -6.39 6.13 -13.31
N GLY A 48 -7.10 7.11 -13.86
CA GLY A 48 -7.80 6.98 -15.14
C GLY A 48 -9.31 6.78 -15.01
N GLU A 49 -9.80 6.37 -13.88
CA GLU A 49 -11.23 6.33 -13.60
C GLU A 49 -11.68 7.70 -13.06
N ARG A 50 -12.53 8.38 -13.80
CA ARG A 50 -13.03 9.71 -13.46
C ARG A 50 -14.18 9.68 -12.45
N LEU A 51 -14.82 8.53 -12.33
CA LEU A 51 -16.00 8.33 -11.49
C LEU A 51 -15.70 7.26 -10.45
N ASN A 52 -16.17 7.47 -9.24
CA ASN A 52 -16.23 6.43 -8.25
C ASN A 52 -17.21 5.33 -8.72
N ASP A 53 -16.93 4.07 -8.44
CA ASP A 53 -17.78 2.93 -8.82
C ASP A 53 -19.02 2.80 -7.92
N ASP A 54 -18.98 3.47 -6.77
CA ASP A 54 -20.08 3.53 -5.83
C ASP A 54 -20.08 4.87 -5.07
N THR A 55 -20.81 4.96 -3.97
CA THR A 55 -20.85 6.15 -3.10
C THR A 55 -19.79 6.12 -2.00
N ASN A 56 -18.98 5.06 -1.91
CA ASN A 56 -17.96 4.93 -0.88
C ASN A 56 -16.67 5.59 -1.32
N LEU A 57 -15.89 6.00 -0.35
CA LEU A 57 -14.56 6.57 -0.55
C LEU A 57 -13.51 5.67 0.11
N MET A 58 -12.32 5.65 -0.47
CA MET A 58 -11.15 5.04 0.14
C MET A 58 -10.56 6.00 1.17
N TYR A 59 -10.24 5.48 2.32
CA TYR A 59 -9.50 6.18 3.37
C TYR A 59 -8.14 5.53 3.53
N ALA A 60 -7.10 6.34 3.59
CA ALA A 60 -5.74 5.87 3.82
C ALA A 60 -5.01 6.78 4.81
N ALA A 61 -4.19 6.17 5.65
CA ALA A 61 -3.35 6.89 6.60
C ALA A 61 -1.99 6.21 6.71
N ARG A 62 -0.95 7.01 6.97
CA ARG A 62 0.40 6.54 7.26
C ARG A 62 1.04 7.43 8.31
N LEU A 63 1.64 6.79 9.32
CA LEU A 63 2.45 7.43 10.33
C LEU A 63 3.87 6.88 10.24
N GLN A 64 4.86 7.75 10.26
CA GLN A 64 6.27 7.38 10.29
C GLN A 64 6.94 8.07 11.47
N TRP A 65 7.48 7.29 12.35
CA TRP A 65 8.30 7.75 13.45
C TRP A 65 9.78 7.74 13.04
N ASN A 66 10.43 8.90 13.12
CA ASN A 66 11.86 9.08 12.87
C ASN A 66 12.61 8.82 14.17
N THR A 67 12.86 7.55 14.47
CA THR A 67 13.37 7.08 15.76
C THR A 67 14.80 7.54 16.02
N ILE A 68 15.63 7.54 14.96
CA ILE A 68 17.03 7.97 15.00
C ILE A 68 17.31 8.81 13.75
N GLY A 69 17.76 10.04 13.98
CA GLY A 69 18.11 10.96 12.90
C GLY A 69 16.92 11.49 12.10
N ASP A 70 17.19 12.00 10.91
CA ASP A 70 16.20 12.63 10.05
C ASP A 70 15.36 11.60 9.28
N PRO A 71 14.21 12.02 8.70
CA PRO A 71 13.44 11.18 7.79
C PRO A 71 14.29 10.68 6.63
N ILE A 72 14.26 9.39 6.40
CA ILE A 72 14.95 8.76 5.28
C ILE A 72 14.17 9.00 3.99
N ASP A 73 14.83 9.47 2.94
CA ASP A 73 14.24 9.66 1.62
C ASP A 73 13.69 8.33 1.07
N PHE A 74 12.66 8.43 0.21
CA PHE A 74 12.08 7.27 -0.50
C PHE A 74 13.01 6.78 -1.63
N THR A 75 14.25 6.43 -1.29
CA THR A 75 15.24 5.87 -2.19
C THR A 75 15.40 4.38 -1.94
N GLN A 76 16.06 3.68 -2.87
CA GLN A 76 16.34 2.24 -2.76
C GLN A 76 17.79 1.95 -2.35
N SER A 77 18.56 3.00 -2.08
CA SER A 77 19.97 2.91 -1.67
C SER A 77 20.38 4.20 -0.95
N ASP A 78 21.39 4.12 -0.10
CA ASP A 78 22.00 5.27 0.56
C ASP A 78 23.10 5.90 -0.33
N TYR A 79 22.67 6.48 -1.47
CA TYR A 79 23.59 7.14 -2.42
C TYR A 79 24.21 8.44 -1.85
N LYS A 80 23.61 9.01 -0.81
CA LYS A 80 24.14 10.18 -0.09
C LYS A 80 25.25 9.81 0.88
N PHE A 81 25.50 8.53 1.07
CA PHE A 81 26.47 8.00 2.01
C PHE A 81 26.31 8.57 3.42
N THR A 82 25.15 8.43 3.99
CA THR A 82 24.70 9.00 5.24
C THR A 82 25.64 8.67 6.41
N GLN A 83 26.31 9.68 6.96
CA GLN A 83 27.39 9.48 7.94
C GLN A 83 26.91 9.01 9.32
N ARG A 84 25.63 9.27 9.67
CA ARG A 84 25.04 8.90 10.94
C ARG A 84 23.92 7.90 10.69
N LEU A 85 23.76 6.94 11.60
CA LEU A 85 22.64 6.01 11.53
C LEU A 85 21.33 6.80 11.53
N GLN A 86 20.48 6.51 10.55
CA GLN A 86 19.07 6.94 10.54
C GLN A 86 18.18 5.71 10.58
N LEU A 87 17.12 5.77 11.36
CA LEU A 87 16.14 4.69 11.52
C LEU A 87 14.74 5.27 11.55
N ASN A 88 13.90 4.79 10.64
CA ASN A 88 12.48 5.12 10.61
C ASN A 88 11.63 3.85 10.76
N ILE A 89 10.56 3.96 11.54
CA ILE A 89 9.52 2.94 11.69
C ILE A 89 8.21 3.55 11.21
N ALA A 90 7.47 2.85 10.39
CA ALA A 90 6.19 3.36 9.89
C ALA A 90 5.10 2.30 9.93
N VAL A 91 3.88 2.78 10.08
CA VAL A 91 2.66 2.00 9.92
C VAL A 91 1.74 2.71 8.94
N GLY A 92 1.10 1.96 8.09
CA GLY A 92 0.09 2.48 7.18
C GLY A 92 -1.13 1.58 7.17
N ALA A 93 -2.28 2.18 6.91
CA ALA A 93 -3.53 1.43 6.75
C ALA A 93 -4.40 2.09 5.69
N ALA A 94 -5.19 1.28 5.01
CA ALA A 94 -6.21 1.75 4.09
C ALA A 94 -7.44 0.86 4.15
N THR A 95 -8.60 1.48 3.95
CA THR A 95 -9.88 0.79 3.80
C THR A 95 -10.62 1.34 2.59
N ASN A 96 -11.24 0.44 1.84
CA ASN A 96 -12.03 0.80 0.67
C ASN A 96 -13.22 -0.15 0.50
N LYS A 97 -14.29 0.35 -0.09
CA LYS A 97 -15.36 -0.47 -0.66
C LYS A 97 -15.40 -0.24 -2.16
N SER A 98 -15.35 -1.31 -2.93
CA SER A 98 -15.32 -1.24 -4.38
C SER A 98 -15.71 -2.59 -4.98
N ASN A 99 -16.07 -2.58 -6.23
CA ASN A 99 -16.20 -3.83 -6.99
C ASN A 99 -14.84 -4.44 -7.38
N CYS A 100 -13.73 -3.79 -6.99
CA CYS A 100 -12.36 -4.23 -7.23
C CYS A 100 -11.68 -4.69 -5.93
N THR A 101 -10.86 -5.72 -6.03
CA THR A 101 -10.07 -6.26 -4.90
C THR A 101 -8.58 -5.91 -4.98
N ALA A 102 -8.14 -5.38 -6.11
CA ALA A 102 -6.78 -4.91 -6.35
C ALA A 102 -6.81 -3.48 -6.88
N PHE A 103 -5.89 -2.64 -6.41
CA PHE A 103 -5.86 -1.20 -6.67
C PHE A 103 -4.62 -0.83 -7.50
N GLU A 104 -4.38 -1.58 -8.58
CA GLU A 104 -3.28 -1.30 -9.50
C GLU A 104 -3.59 -0.18 -10.49
N THR A 105 -2.53 0.39 -11.07
CA THR A 105 -2.58 1.52 -12.01
C THR A 105 -3.29 1.18 -13.32
N ASP A 106 -3.40 -0.08 -13.66
CA ASP A 106 -4.09 -0.52 -14.86
C ASP A 106 -5.57 -0.72 -14.56
N SER A 107 -6.29 0.40 -14.60
CA SER A 107 -7.70 0.53 -14.21
C SER A 107 -8.68 -0.23 -15.10
N THR A 108 -8.22 -0.80 -16.19
CA THR A 108 -9.09 -1.53 -17.13
C THR A 108 -9.48 -2.91 -16.64
N SER A 109 -8.82 -3.39 -15.60
CA SER A 109 -9.12 -4.67 -15.01
C SER A 109 -9.12 -4.58 -13.49
N CYS A 110 -10.31 -4.71 -12.90
CA CYS A 110 -10.42 -5.18 -11.52
C CYS A 110 -9.73 -6.54 -11.43
N ARG A 111 -8.40 -6.55 -11.25
CA ARG A 111 -7.62 -7.79 -11.30
C ARG A 111 -8.02 -8.72 -10.18
N ARG A 112 -8.06 -9.99 -10.52
CA ARG A 112 -8.15 -11.08 -9.56
C ARG A 112 -6.93 -11.06 -8.66
N LEU A 113 -7.13 -11.37 -7.41
CA LEU A 113 -6.02 -11.69 -6.52
C LEU A 113 -5.24 -12.88 -7.09
N PRO A 114 -3.91 -12.76 -7.26
CA PRO A 114 -3.10 -13.87 -7.78
C PRO A 114 -3.32 -15.14 -6.95
N GLY A 115 -3.59 -16.25 -7.61
CA GLY A 115 -3.77 -17.55 -6.97
C GLY A 115 -5.06 -17.71 -6.17
N SER A 116 -5.96 -16.74 -6.16
CA SER A 116 -7.24 -16.88 -5.53
C SER A 116 -8.22 -17.59 -6.47
N SER A 117 -8.88 -18.61 -5.96
CA SER A 117 -10.13 -19.15 -6.53
C SER A 117 -11.32 -18.23 -6.30
N TYR A 118 -11.10 -17.00 -5.79
CA TYR A 118 -12.13 -15.97 -5.82
C TYR A 118 -12.57 -15.80 -7.25
N PRO A 119 -13.77 -16.28 -7.60
CA PRO A 119 -14.27 -16.00 -8.91
C PRO A 119 -14.22 -14.47 -9.02
N GLN A 120 -13.65 -13.97 -10.11
CA GLN A 120 -14.19 -12.71 -10.56
C GLN A 120 -15.68 -12.95 -10.54
N LEU A 121 -16.39 -12.20 -9.78
CA LEU A 121 -17.81 -12.04 -10.05
C LEU A 121 -17.86 -11.36 -11.41
N ALA A 122 -17.45 -12.22 -12.37
CA ALA A 122 -17.40 -11.94 -13.76
C ALA A 122 -18.81 -11.64 -14.21
N ALA A 123 -18.91 -10.90 -15.20
CA ALA A 123 -19.99 -10.92 -16.19
C ALA A 123 -20.64 -12.32 -16.17
N GLY A 124 -21.78 -12.49 -15.47
CA GLY A 124 -22.41 -13.80 -15.26
C GLY A 124 -22.83 -14.08 -13.82
N ALA A 125 -22.57 -13.18 -12.88
CA ALA A 125 -23.19 -13.24 -11.57
C ALA A 125 -24.72 -13.31 -11.72
N ALA A 126 -25.36 -14.10 -10.87
CA ALA A 126 -26.80 -14.31 -10.92
C ALA A 126 -27.59 -13.00 -11.02
N PRO A 127 -28.68 -12.95 -11.80
CA PRO A 127 -29.50 -11.75 -11.91
C PRO A 127 -29.89 -11.26 -10.51
N GLY A 128 -29.57 -10.00 -10.18
CA GLY A 128 -29.85 -9.40 -8.89
C GLY A 128 -28.65 -9.37 -7.91
N SER A 129 -27.52 -10.01 -8.24
CA SER A 129 -26.27 -9.77 -7.53
C SER A 129 -25.70 -8.44 -7.99
N GLN A 130 -25.49 -7.50 -7.06
CA GLN A 130 -24.59 -6.40 -7.34
C GLN A 130 -23.22 -7.05 -7.55
N ALA A 131 -22.72 -7.01 -8.80
CA ALA A 131 -21.44 -7.59 -9.14
C ALA A 131 -20.38 -7.01 -8.21
N GLY A 132 -19.92 -7.85 -7.27
CA GLY A 132 -18.74 -7.62 -6.49
C GLY A 132 -18.67 -6.33 -5.68
N LEU A 133 -19.44 -6.19 -4.61
CA LEU A 133 -19.10 -5.21 -3.59
C LEU A 133 -18.14 -5.88 -2.58
N PHE A 134 -16.89 -5.47 -2.62
CA PHE A 134 -15.87 -5.96 -1.69
C PHE A 134 -15.45 -4.84 -0.74
N LYS A 135 -15.33 -5.18 0.54
CA LYS A 135 -14.59 -4.36 1.50
C LYS A 135 -13.15 -4.86 1.53
N VAL A 136 -12.21 -3.97 1.32
CA VAL A 136 -10.77 -4.24 1.37
C VAL A 136 -10.18 -3.42 2.49
N ASP A 137 -9.63 -4.11 3.48
CA ASP A 137 -8.85 -3.52 4.56
C ASP A 137 -7.40 -3.99 4.43
N GLN A 138 -6.46 -3.08 4.51
CA GLN A 138 -5.04 -3.44 4.44
C GLN A 138 -4.19 -2.59 5.37
N ALA A 139 -3.10 -3.18 5.83
CA ALA A 139 -2.12 -2.50 6.66
C ALA A 139 -0.70 -2.89 6.26
N VAL A 140 0.23 -2.02 6.55
CA VAL A 140 1.66 -2.22 6.36
C VAL A 140 2.43 -1.75 7.58
N PHE A 141 3.44 -2.52 7.95
CA PHE A 141 4.49 -2.15 8.88
C PHE A 141 5.80 -2.04 8.11
N GLU A 142 6.54 -0.94 8.31
CA GLU A 142 7.79 -0.67 7.62
C GLU A 142 8.90 -0.34 8.62
N VAL A 143 10.11 -0.83 8.35
CA VAL A 143 11.35 -0.40 9.00
C VAL A 143 12.34 -0.04 7.91
N ARG A 144 12.98 1.12 8.04
CA ARG A 144 14.05 1.56 7.14
C ARG A 144 15.22 2.07 7.93
N SER A 145 16.42 1.74 7.49
CA SER A 145 17.63 2.33 8.04
C SER A 145 18.68 2.60 6.97
N VAL A 146 19.49 3.64 7.19
CA VAL A 146 20.64 3.99 6.36
C VAL A 146 21.85 4.30 7.25
N TYR A 147 23.01 3.86 6.80
CA TYR A 147 24.28 4.13 7.46
C TYR A 147 25.46 3.86 6.55
N LYS A 148 26.28 4.87 6.26
CA LYS A 148 27.53 4.76 5.48
C LYS A 148 27.41 3.93 4.21
N GLY A 149 26.41 4.23 3.38
CA GLY A 149 26.13 3.54 2.14
C GLY A 149 25.30 2.26 2.28
N LEU A 150 25.13 1.75 3.51
CA LEU A 150 24.21 0.64 3.78
C LEU A 150 22.78 1.14 3.80
N TYR A 151 21.90 0.43 3.13
CA TYR A 151 20.46 0.62 3.13
C TYR A 151 19.78 -0.69 3.53
N PHE A 152 18.87 -0.60 4.46
CA PHE A 152 17.99 -1.68 4.87
C PHE A 152 16.54 -1.23 4.80
N LYS A 153 15.67 -2.09 4.28
CA LYS A 153 14.23 -1.91 4.29
C LYS A 153 13.56 -3.25 4.60
N HIS A 154 12.60 -3.21 5.50
CA HIS A 154 11.68 -4.31 5.76
C HIS A 154 10.25 -3.80 5.66
N GLU A 155 9.38 -4.56 5.01
CA GLU A 155 7.94 -4.34 4.95
C GLU A 155 7.20 -5.63 5.27
N ALA A 156 6.18 -5.51 6.10
CA ALA A 156 5.22 -6.58 6.36
C ALA A 156 3.81 -6.06 6.07
N HIS A 157 3.08 -6.79 5.25
CA HIS A 157 1.76 -6.41 4.75
C HIS A 157 0.72 -7.43 5.17
N VAL A 158 -0.46 -6.93 5.47
CA VAL A 158 -1.68 -7.73 5.62
C VAL A 158 -2.80 -7.08 4.81
N LYS A 159 -3.60 -7.90 4.13
CA LYS A 159 -4.76 -7.49 3.37
C LYS A 159 -5.90 -8.45 3.61
N ARG A 160 -7.06 -7.91 3.96
CA ARG A 160 -8.30 -8.63 4.15
C ARG A 160 -9.31 -8.16 3.11
N VAL A 161 -9.92 -9.10 2.41
CA VAL A 161 -10.98 -8.85 1.44
C VAL A 161 -12.25 -9.54 1.94
N THR A 162 -13.31 -8.78 2.14
CA THR A 162 -14.60 -9.28 2.58
C THR A 162 -15.63 -9.05 1.48
N ASP A 163 -16.24 -10.11 1.00
CA ASP A 163 -17.37 -10.03 0.05
C ASP A 163 -18.63 -9.56 0.80
N GLN A 164 -19.15 -8.40 0.41
CA GLN A 164 -20.38 -7.82 0.95
C GLN A 164 -21.58 -8.01 0.00
N SER A 165 -21.43 -8.71 -1.11
CA SER A 165 -22.55 -9.03 -2.00
C SER A 165 -23.54 -9.95 -1.30
N VAL A 166 -24.82 -9.61 -1.36
CA VAL A 166 -25.87 -10.27 -0.57
C VAL A 166 -26.22 -11.68 -1.06
N THR A 167 -25.73 -12.08 -2.22
CA THR A 167 -26.32 -13.21 -2.98
C THR A 167 -25.47 -14.47 -3.04
N ASN A 168 -24.25 -14.48 -2.55
CA ASN A 168 -23.38 -15.65 -2.69
C ASN A 168 -23.03 -16.32 -1.37
N ASN A 169 -23.80 -17.34 -0.99
CA ASN A 169 -23.53 -18.18 0.18
C ASN A 169 -22.52 -19.30 -0.09
N ALA A 170 -21.97 -19.40 -1.29
CA ALA A 170 -21.20 -20.56 -1.73
C ALA A 170 -19.68 -20.46 -1.47
N TRP A 171 -19.16 -19.29 -1.08
CA TRP A 171 -17.74 -19.06 -0.89
C TRP A 171 -17.41 -18.50 0.48
N PRO A 172 -16.18 -18.69 1.00
CA PRO A 172 -15.77 -18.00 2.20
C PRO A 172 -15.88 -16.50 1.94
N ARG A 173 -16.66 -15.81 2.74
CA ARG A 173 -16.93 -14.36 2.62
C ARG A 173 -15.70 -13.50 2.86
N GLU A 174 -14.61 -14.10 3.25
CA GLU A 174 -13.41 -13.41 3.68
C GLU A 174 -12.17 -14.13 3.19
N ALA A 175 -11.23 -13.37 2.64
CA ALA A 175 -9.88 -13.82 2.32
C ALA A 175 -8.86 -12.91 3.02
N GLU A 176 -7.90 -13.53 3.67
CA GLU A 176 -6.78 -12.83 4.29
C GLU A 176 -5.48 -13.22 3.60
N MET A 177 -4.64 -12.22 3.34
CA MET A 177 -3.35 -12.38 2.70
C MET A 177 -2.31 -11.62 3.51
N TRP A 178 -1.13 -12.16 3.57
CA TRP A 178 0.02 -11.50 4.15
C TRP A 178 1.25 -11.67 3.27
N GLY A 179 2.18 -10.76 3.37
CA GLY A 179 3.42 -10.78 2.61
C GLY A 179 4.47 -9.90 3.24
N GLY A 180 5.72 -10.14 2.90
CA GLY A 180 6.84 -9.37 3.41
C GLY A 180 7.93 -9.18 2.37
N LEU A 181 8.67 -8.09 2.51
CA LEU A 181 9.84 -7.72 1.71
C LEU A 181 10.99 -7.37 2.64
N VAL A 182 12.16 -7.90 2.32
CA VAL A 182 13.43 -7.43 2.88
C VAL A 182 14.30 -6.98 1.73
N GLN A 183 14.84 -5.79 1.83
CA GLN A 183 15.76 -5.22 0.85
C GLN A 183 17.01 -4.73 1.55
N LEU A 184 18.16 -5.15 1.02
CA LEU A 184 19.48 -4.68 1.42
C LEU A 184 20.15 -4.01 0.22
N GLY A 185 20.79 -2.90 0.46
CA GLY A 185 21.57 -2.16 -0.53
C GLY A 185 22.90 -1.69 0.07
N TYR A 186 23.92 -1.62 -0.75
CA TYR A 186 25.20 -1.04 -0.35
C TYR A 186 25.76 -0.17 -1.47
N PHE A 187 26.14 1.03 -1.10
CA PHE A 187 26.80 2.00 -1.96
C PHE A 187 28.20 2.24 -1.42
N PRO A 188 29.27 1.81 -2.13
CA PRO A 188 30.64 1.77 -1.56
C PRO A 188 31.29 3.15 -1.40
N HIS A 189 30.80 4.18 -2.11
CA HIS A 189 31.36 5.54 -2.07
C HIS A 189 30.27 6.59 -2.18
N SER A 190 30.50 7.77 -1.57
CA SER A 190 29.70 8.94 -1.87
C SER A 190 29.90 9.36 -3.33
N VAL A 191 28.83 9.60 -4.06
CA VAL A 191 28.82 10.01 -5.47
C VAL A 191 28.89 11.55 -5.60
N LEU A 192 29.47 12.23 -4.62
CA LEU A 192 29.68 13.69 -4.64
C LEU A 192 31.14 14.02 -4.69
#